data_3a34a51a352ba04139b95c4ce7d8b445
#
_entry.id   3a34a51a352ba04139b95c4ce7d8b445
#
_cell.length_a   1.000
_cell.length_b   1.000
_cell.length_c   1.000
_cell.angle_alpha   90.00
_cell.angle_beta   90.00
_cell.angle_gamma   90.00
#
_symmetry.space_group_name_H-M   'P 1'
#
loop_
_entity.id
_entity.type
_entity.pdbx_description
1 polymer ?
#
loop_
_entity_poly.entity_id
_entity_poly.type
_entity_poly.pdbx_seq_one_letter_code
_entity_poly.pdbx_strand_id
1 'polypeptide(L)'
;MKIVSVGTVAFDAIETPYGKTDKIVGGACTYISLSASYFNSSPNLISVVGEDFPEDTINLFNQRGINIEGLQIKKGEKTFFWSGKYHQDMNTRDTLDTQLNVLESFDPLVPASYQDCDILMLGNLTPSVQDKVIQQMNNRPKLIVLDTMNFWMEIAMEDLKNVIQKIDVLTINDEEARLLSGEYSLRKAAKLILKMGPKYLIIKKGEHGALLFNGDNIFNAPALPLEEVFDPTGAGDTFAGGFVGYLSTCD
;
A
#
# COMPACT_ATOMS: atom_id res chain seq x y z
N MET A 1 11.30 -1.90 -15.90
CA MET A 1 11.41 -0.66 -15.11
C MET A 1 11.78 -0.98 -13.67
N LYS A 2 12.52 -0.09 -12.99
CA LYS A 2 12.87 -0.23 -11.57
C LYS A 2 11.72 0.22 -10.68
N ILE A 3 11.23 -0.65 -9.79
CA ILE A 3 10.20 -0.34 -8.80
C ILE A 3 10.87 -0.10 -7.45
N VAL A 4 10.44 0.95 -6.74
CA VAL A 4 10.70 1.16 -5.31
C VAL A 4 9.36 1.24 -4.59
N SER A 5 9.20 0.48 -3.52
CA SER A 5 8.00 0.47 -2.69
C SER A 5 8.36 0.91 -1.27
N VAL A 6 7.60 1.84 -0.70
CA VAL A 6 7.65 2.18 0.72
C VAL A 6 6.33 1.83 1.38
N GLY A 7 6.38 1.26 2.56
CA GLY A 7 5.18 0.86 3.30
C GLY A 7 5.55 0.11 4.57
N THR A 8 4.55 -0.35 5.31
CA THR A 8 4.78 -1.15 6.51
C THR A 8 5.25 -2.56 6.15
N VAL A 9 6.22 -3.07 6.89
CA VAL A 9 6.49 -4.50 7.10
C VAL A 9 6.14 -4.76 8.55
N ALA A 10 5.22 -5.65 8.82
CA ALA A 10 4.48 -5.67 10.07
C ALA A 10 4.17 -7.08 10.57
N PHE A 11 3.64 -7.13 11.78
CA PHE A 11 2.85 -8.27 12.24
C PHE A 11 1.38 -7.90 12.31
N ASP A 12 0.54 -8.83 11.90
CA ASP A 12 -0.91 -8.72 11.99
C ASP A 12 -1.48 -9.85 12.85
N ALA A 13 -2.58 -9.58 13.57
CA ALA A 13 -3.44 -10.58 14.19
C ALA A 13 -4.87 -10.37 13.69
N ILE A 14 -5.41 -11.38 13.06
CA ILE A 14 -6.65 -11.28 12.29
C ILE A 14 -7.71 -12.17 12.92
N GLU A 15 -8.89 -11.61 13.17
CA GLU A 15 -10.09 -12.35 13.51
C GLU A 15 -11.11 -12.19 12.38
N THR A 16 -11.61 -13.32 11.86
CA THR A 16 -12.67 -13.35 10.85
C THR A 16 -13.79 -14.28 11.33
N PRO A 17 -14.97 -14.28 10.69
CA PRO A 17 -16.01 -15.26 10.99
C PRO A 17 -15.58 -16.74 10.83
N TYR A 18 -14.47 -16.97 10.12
CA TYR A 18 -13.96 -18.32 9.82
C TYR A 18 -12.82 -18.76 10.73
N GLY A 19 -12.23 -17.84 11.49
CA GLY A 19 -11.13 -18.19 12.38
C GLY A 19 -10.35 -16.99 12.89
N LYS A 20 -9.31 -17.30 13.65
CA LYS A 20 -8.42 -16.31 14.22
C LYS A 20 -6.96 -16.72 14.01
N THR A 21 -6.15 -15.76 13.64
CA THR A 21 -4.68 -15.89 13.66
C THR A 21 -4.13 -15.07 14.81
N ASP A 22 -2.99 -15.53 15.34
CA ASP A 22 -2.24 -14.70 16.28
C ASP A 22 -1.30 -13.76 15.51
N LYS A 23 0.00 -13.82 15.76
CA LYS A 23 0.99 -12.96 15.16
C LYS A 23 1.50 -13.56 13.84
N ILE A 24 1.03 -13.01 12.72
CA ILE A 24 1.48 -13.40 11.37
C ILE A 24 2.21 -12.23 10.70
N VAL A 25 3.04 -12.52 9.71
CA VAL A 25 3.70 -11.47 8.92
C VAL A 25 2.68 -10.82 7.99
N GLY A 26 2.64 -9.49 8.02
CA GLY A 26 1.77 -8.66 7.22
C GLY A 26 2.43 -7.33 6.85
N GLY A 27 1.62 -6.31 6.67
CA GLY A 27 2.04 -4.97 6.30
C GLY A 27 2.02 -4.70 4.80
N ALA A 28 1.70 -3.45 4.44
CA ALA A 28 1.47 -3.03 3.06
C ALA A 28 2.65 -3.35 2.12
N CYS A 29 3.88 -3.02 2.52
CA CYS A 29 5.05 -3.23 1.67
C CYS A 29 5.41 -4.71 1.49
N THR A 30 5.06 -5.56 2.47
CA THR A 30 5.18 -7.02 2.35
C THR A 30 4.35 -7.54 1.17
N TYR A 31 3.05 -7.23 1.18
CA TYR A 31 2.12 -7.69 0.14
C TYR A 31 2.41 -7.05 -1.22
N ILE A 32 2.70 -5.74 -1.26
CA ILE A 32 3.08 -5.02 -2.48
C ILE A 32 4.31 -5.67 -3.13
N SER A 33 5.38 -5.87 -2.35
CA SER A 33 6.65 -6.39 -2.89
C SER A 33 6.54 -7.85 -3.33
N LEU A 34 5.87 -8.70 -2.55
CA LEU A 34 5.62 -10.09 -2.91
C LEU A 34 4.78 -10.19 -4.19
N SER A 35 3.70 -9.40 -4.29
CA SER A 35 2.85 -9.40 -5.49
C SER A 35 3.61 -8.91 -6.72
N ALA A 36 4.36 -7.80 -6.61
CA ALA A 36 5.17 -7.27 -7.71
C ALA A 36 6.22 -8.26 -8.19
N SER A 37 6.79 -9.08 -7.30
CA SER A 37 7.83 -10.07 -7.65
C SER A 37 7.37 -11.16 -8.63
N TYR A 38 6.06 -11.38 -8.76
CA TYR A 38 5.52 -12.33 -9.75
C TYR A 38 5.63 -11.83 -11.20
N PHE A 39 5.90 -10.56 -11.41
CA PHE A 39 6.00 -9.93 -12.74
C PHE A 39 7.45 -9.77 -13.21
N ASN A 40 8.36 -10.62 -12.71
CA ASN A 40 9.78 -10.59 -13.07
C ASN A 40 10.46 -9.23 -12.83
N SER A 41 9.94 -8.46 -11.89
CA SER A 41 10.56 -7.25 -11.36
C SER A 41 11.37 -7.61 -10.11
N SER A 42 12.48 -6.91 -9.90
CA SER A 42 13.18 -6.97 -8.61
C SER A 42 12.75 -5.76 -7.78
N PRO A 43 11.62 -5.81 -7.08
CA PRO A 43 11.12 -4.66 -6.34
C PRO A 43 12.10 -4.33 -5.21
N ASN A 44 12.31 -3.04 -5.00
CA ASN A 44 13.15 -2.50 -3.94
C ASN A 44 12.24 -2.04 -2.80
N LEU A 45 12.51 -2.52 -1.60
CA LEU A 45 11.66 -2.31 -0.43
C LEU A 45 12.28 -1.28 0.52
N ILE A 46 11.47 -0.30 0.96
CA ILE A 46 11.81 0.67 2.02
C ILE A 46 10.83 0.48 3.17
N SER A 47 11.33 0.11 4.34
CA SER A 47 10.53 -0.07 5.55
C SER A 47 11.40 -0.10 6.80
N VAL A 48 10.79 -0.37 7.96
CA VAL A 48 11.47 -0.59 9.23
C VAL A 48 10.83 -1.76 9.96
N VAL A 49 11.67 -2.58 10.60
CA VAL A 49 11.27 -3.68 11.49
C VAL A 49 12.10 -3.67 12.76
N GLY A 50 11.61 -4.31 13.81
CA GLY A 50 12.36 -4.58 15.03
C GLY A 50 13.23 -5.82 14.89
N GLU A 51 14.00 -6.11 15.97
CA GLU A 51 14.83 -7.32 16.04
C GLU A 51 14.02 -8.62 16.15
N ASP A 52 12.73 -8.50 16.45
CA ASP A 52 11.78 -9.62 16.56
C ASP A 52 11.24 -10.10 15.20
N PHE A 53 11.63 -9.45 14.09
CA PHE A 53 11.16 -9.82 12.76
C PHE A 53 11.79 -11.13 12.27
N PRO A 54 11.00 -12.09 11.74
CA PRO A 54 11.49 -13.43 11.42
C PRO A 54 12.52 -13.44 10.28
N GLU A 55 13.65 -14.11 10.52
CA GLU A 55 14.69 -14.34 9.51
C GLU A 55 14.15 -15.11 8.29
N ASP A 56 13.22 -16.05 8.51
CA ASP A 56 12.59 -16.79 7.42
C ASP A 56 11.87 -15.88 6.43
N THR A 57 11.27 -14.78 6.91
CA THR A 57 10.63 -13.79 6.02
C THR A 57 11.67 -12.99 5.24
N ILE A 58 12.78 -12.62 5.88
CA ILE A 58 13.92 -11.99 5.19
C ILE A 58 14.45 -12.91 4.09
N ASN A 59 14.59 -14.20 4.39
CA ASN A 59 15.00 -15.21 3.41
C ASN A 59 13.98 -15.35 2.26
N LEU A 60 12.68 -15.30 2.55
CA LEU A 60 11.63 -15.30 1.53
C LEU A 60 11.76 -14.08 0.59
N PHE A 61 11.97 -12.88 1.13
CA PHE A 61 12.18 -11.68 0.32
C PHE A 61 13.37 -11.86 -0.63
N ASN A 62 14.50 -12.34 -0.13
CA ASN A 62 15.69 -12.61 -0.93
C ASN A 62 15.43 -13.67 -2.03
N GLN A 63 14.74 -14.77 -1.69
CA GLN A 63 14.38 -15.83 -2.64
C GLN A 63 13.45 -15.33 -3.76
N ARG A 64 12.62 -14.34 -3.46
CA ARG A 64 11.72 -13.69 -4.43
C ARG A 64 12.39 -12.55 -5.21
N GLY A 65 13.68 -12.31 -5.00
CA GLY A 65 14.44 -11.25 -5.66
C GLY A 65 14.09 -9.85 -5.18
N ILE A 66 13.41 -9.73 -4.03
CA ILE A 66 13.09 -8.44 -3.43
C ILE A 66 14.36 -7.88 -2.80
N ASN A 67 14.77 -6.69 -3.23
CA ASN A 67 15.93 -6.01 -2.65
C ASN A 67 15.52 -5.30 -1.35
N ILE A 68 16.15 -5.67 -0.26
CA ILE A 68 15.86 -5.19 1.10
C ILE A 68 16.93 -4.22 1.63
N GLU A 69 17.75 -3.61 0.76
CA GLU A 69 18.75 -2.61 1.18
C GLU A 69 18.12 -1.43 1.95
N GLY A 70 16.86 -1.09 1.60
CA GLY A 70 16.08 -0.05 2.26
C GLY A 70 15.32 -0.52 3.52
N LEU A 71 15.45 -1.78 3.95
CA LEU A 71 14.82 -2.29 5.16
C LEU A 71 15.70 -2.01 6.38
N GLN A 72 15.25 -1.11 7.25
CA GLN A 72 15.93 -0.81 8.52
C GLN A 72 15.55 -1.85 9.57
N ILE A 73 16.54 -2.42 10.27
CA ILE A 73 16.33 -3.33 11.40
C ILE A 73 16.78 -2.63 12.68
N LYS A 74 15.84 -2.33 13.58
CA LYS A 74 16.08 -1.63 14.84
C LYS A 74 16.34 -2.62 15.97
N LYS A 75 17.57 -2.63 16.49
CA LYS A 75 17.93 -3.47 17.63
C LYS A 75 17.29 -2.98 18.92
N GLY A 76 16.81 -3.90 19.74
CA GLY A 76 16.13 -3.62 21.01
C GLY A 76 14.71 -3.11 20.89
N GLU A 77 14.19 -2.98 19.67
CA GLU A 77 12.82 -2.51 19.42
C GLU A 77 11.96 -3.64 18.82
N LYS A 78 10.64 -3.46 18.88
CA LYS A 78 9.67 -4.40 18.30
C LYS A 78 9.15 -3.91 16.95
N THR A 79 8.83 -4.85 16.08
CA THR A 79 8.14 -4.59 14.81
C THR A 79 6.74 -4.03 15.06
N PHE A 80 6.26 -3.16 14.17
CA PHE A 80 4.88 -2.67 14.15
C PHE A 80 3.89 -3.85 14.19
N PHE A 81 2.84 -3.70 15.01
CA PHE A 81 1.81 -4.71 15.16
C PHE A 81 0.43 -4.08 15.01
N TRP A 82 -0.43 -4.75 14.25
CA TRP A 82 -1.83 -4.40 14.12
C TRP A 82 -2.70 -5.63 14.37
N SER A 83 -3.85 -5.42 15.02
CA SER A 83 -4.87 -6.45 15.19
C SER A 83 -6.23 -5.93 14.77
N GLY A 84 -6.94 -6.72 13.97
CA GLY A 84 -8.25 -6.37 13.45
C GLY A 84 -9.23 -7.52 13.41
N LYS A 85 -10.52 -7.16 13.41
CA LYS A 85 -11.63 -8.08 13.30
C LYS A 85 -12.49 -7.72 12.10
N TYR A 86 -12.62 -8.66 11.17
CA TYR A 86 -13.50 -8.53 10.01
C TYR A 86 -14.92 -8.97 10.32
N HIS A 87 -15.89 -8.26 9.77
CA HIS A 87 -17.30 -8.58 9.82
C HIS A 87 -17.67 -9.64 8.77
N GLN A 88 -18.95 -10.06 8.75
CA GLN A 88 -19.46 -11.10 7.84
C GLN A 88 -19.34 -10.73 6.35
N ASP A 89 -19.31 -9.44 6.03
CA ASP A 89 -19.15 -8.94 4.67
C ASP A 89 -17.70 -9.00 4.15
N MET A 90 -16.74 -9.37 5.02
CA MET A 90 -15.30 -9.47 4.74
C MET A 90 -14.68 -8.19 4.16
N ASN A 91 -15.40 -7.06 4.22
CA ASN A 91 -14.94 -5.73 3.80
C ASN A 91 -14.84 -4.78 4.99
N THR A 92 -15.84 -4.79 5.88
CA THR A 92 -15.87 -3.96 7.08
C THR A 92 -14.99 -4.60 8.16
N ARG A 93 -14.16 -3.78 8.83
CA ARG A 93 -13.30 -4.25 9.92
C ARG A 93 -13.23 -3.26 11.06
N ASP A 94 -13.05 -3.77 12.26
CA ASP A 94 -12.71 -3.03 13.46
C ASP A 94 -11.23 -3.20 13.78
N THR A 95 -10.53 -2.12 14.13
CA THR A 95 -9.18 -2.21 14.71
C THR A 95 -9.31 -2.53 16.18
N LEU A 96 -8.65 -3.60 16.63
CA LEU A 96 -8.66 -4.05 18.02
C LEU A 96 -7.44 -3.51 18.79
N ASP A 97 -6.26 -3.51 18.16
CA ASP A 97 -5.01 -3.02 18.75
C ASP A 97 -4.07 -2.48 17.68
N THR A 98 -3.27 -1.49 18.05
CA THR A 98 -2.22 -0.92 17.19
C THR A 98 -1.03 -0.56 18.06
N GLN A 99 0.09 -1.22 17.83
CA GLN A 99 1.37 -0.94 18.50
C GLN A 99 2.35 -0.39 17.47
N LEU A 100 2.59 0.91 17.52
CA LEU A 100 3.46 1.59 16.54
C LEU A 100 4.90 1.07 16.60
N ASN A 101 5.45 0.86 17.81
CA ASN A 101 6.80 0.33 18.00
C ASN A 101 7.82 1.09 17.11
N VAL A 102 8.63 0.38 16.31
CA VAL A 102 9.63 0.99 15.41
C VAL A 102 9.04 1.99 14.42
N LEU A 103 7.73 1.91 14.12
CA LEU A 103 7.09 2.80 13.16
C LEU A 103 6.90 4.22 13.72
N GLU A 104 6.80 4.38 15.04
CA GLU A 104 6.62 5.68 15.70
C GLU A 104 7.77 6.65 15.39
N SER A 105 9.00 6.12 15.32
CA SER A 105 10.22 6.89 15.06
C SER A 105 10.79 6.66 13.65
N PHE A 106 10.01 6.07 12.74
CA PHE A 106 10.50 5.73 11.42
C PHE A 106 10.84 6.97 10.59
N ASP A 107 12.11 7.14 10.30
CA ASP A 107 12.62 8.11 9.34
C ASP A 107 13.18 7.35 8.13
N PRO A 108 12.52 7.44 6.95
CA PRO A 108 12.91 6.64 5.80
C PRO A 108 14.24 7.13 5.23
N LEU A 109 15.17 6.21 5.02
CA LEU A 109 16.41 6.43 4.29
C LEU A 109 16.29 5.72 2.95
N VAL A 110 16.34 6.47 1.86
CA VAL A 110 16.30 5.92 0.51
C VAL A 110 17.73 5.60 0.06
N PRO A 111 18.10 4.32 -0.11
CA PRO A 111 19.42 3.96 -0.62
C PRO A 111 19.72 4.67 -1.96
N ALA A 112 20.98 5.04 -2.18
CA ALA A 112 21.37 5.71 -3.43
C ALA A 112 21.02 4.90 -4.69
N SER A 113 21.08 3.57 -4.58
CA SER A 113 20.66 2.62 -5.63
C SER A 113 19.17 2.71 -5.98
N TYR A 114 18.32 3.27 -5.08
CA TYR A 114 16.87 3.38 -5.28
C TYR A 114 16.43 4.75 -5.79
N GLN A 115 17.24 5.80 -5.61
CA GLN A 115 16.86 7.20 -5.85
C GLN A 115 16.53 7.53 -7.31
N ASP A 116 16.92 6.68 -8.28
CA ASP A 116 16.60 6.79 -9.70
C ASP A 116 15.66 5.65 -10.14
N CYS A 117 14.50 5.49 -9.47
CA CYS A 117 13.51 4.52 -9.85
C CYS A 117 12.59 5.02 -10.97
N ASP A 118 12.03 4.10 -11.75
CA ASP A 118 11.01 4.41 -12.75
C ASP A 118 9.62 4.53 -12.12
N ILE A 119 9.31 3.64 -11.17
CA ILE A 119 8.02 3.57 -10.48
C ILE A 119 8.26 3.65 -8.97
N LEU A 120 7.63 4.64 -8.33
CA LEU A 120 7.60 4.78 -6.88
C LEU A 120 6.20 4.40 -6.39
N MET A 121 6.11 3.32 -5.61
CA MET A 121 4.88 2.88 -4.97
C MET A 121 4.88 3.29 -3.50
N LEU A 122 3.99 4.20 -3.15
CA LEU A 122 3.75 4.67 -1.80
C LEU A 122 2.62 3.83 -1.19
N GLY A 123 2.97 2.76 -0.49
CA GLY A 123 2.04 1.95 0.27
C GLY A 123 1.57 2.64 1.54
N ASN A 124 0.62 2.03 2.23
CA ASN A 124 0.01 2.60 3.42
C ASN A 124 1.04 2.91 4.52
N LEU A 125 1.25 4.21 4.75
CA LEU A 125 2.10 4.82 5.79
C LEU A 125 1.61 6.24 6.09
N THR A 126 2.16 6.84 7.15
CA THR A 126 1.97 8.27 7.46
C THR A 126 2.31 9.12 6.22
N PRO A 127 1.42 10.04 5.77
CA PRO A 127 1.68 10.85 4.58
C PRO A 127 2.98 11.65 4.62
N SER A 128 3.40 12.14 5.79
CA SER A 128 4.69 12.82 5.96
C SER A 128 5.89 11.92 5.67
N VAL A 129 5.82 10.63 5.97
CA VAL A 129 6.87 9.64 5.63
C VAL A 129 6.89 9.39 4.13
N GLN A 130 5.71 9.26 3.51
CA GLN A 130 5.59 9.13 2.05
C GLN A 130 6.20 10.35 1.32
N ASP A 131 5.93 11.55 1.82
CA ASP A 131 6.49 12.79 1.25
C ASP A 131 8.02 12.86 1.38
N LYS A 132 8.57 12.45 2.53
CA LYS A 132 10.03 12.37 2.73
C LYS A 132 10.69 11.43 1.71
N VAL A 133 10.04 10.32 1.35
CA VAL A 133 10.58 9.41 0.32
C VAL A 133 10.56 10.06 -1.06
N ILE A 134 9.49 10.76 -1.43
CA ILE A 134 9.42 11.51 -2.69
C ILE A 134 10.58 12.52 -2.77
N GLN A 135 10.84 13.24 -1.68
CA GLN A 135 11.87 14.30 -1.63
C GLN A 135 13.31 13.76 -1.74
N GLN A 136 13.54 12.49 -1.45
CA GLN A 136 14.86 11.85 -1.55
C GLN A 136 15.14 11.28 -2.95
N MET A 137 14.19 11.32 -3.89
CA MET A 137 14.45 10.90 -5.27
C MET A 137 15.34 11.93 -6.00
N ASN A 138 16.38 11.46 -6.69
CA ASN A 138 17.25 12.33 -7.50
C ASN A 138 16.48 13.00 -8.64
N ASN A 139 15.60 12.21 -9.28
CA ASN A 139 14.72 12.66 -10.33
C ASN A 139 13.30 12.20 -10.01
N ARG A 140 12.29 12.96 -10.47
CA ARG A 140 10.91 12.53 -10.33
C ARG A 140 10.71 11.20 -11.07
N PRO A 141 10.24 10.14 -10.40
CA PRO A 141 9.88 8.88 -11.05
C PRO A 141 8.89 9.09 -12.21
N LYS A 142 8.97 8.24 -13.22
CA LYS A 142 8.02 8.26 -14.35
C LYS A 142 6.57 8.08 -13.88
N LEU A 143 6.40 7.28 -12.82
CA LEU A 143 5.11 7.02 -12.22
C LEU A 143 5.23 7.00 -10.69
N ILE A 144 4.40 7.79 -10.02
CA ILE A 144 4.23 7.75 -8.56
C ILE A 144 2.82 7.27 -8.28
N VAL A 145 2.70 6.14 -7.59
CA VAL A 145 1.44 5.50 -7.21
C VAL A 145 1.28 5.60 -5.69
N LEU A 146 0.12 6.00 -5.23
CA LEU A 146 -0.22 6.09 -3.81
C LEU A 146 -1.36 5.10 -3.48
N ASP A 147 -1.17 4.31 -2.45
CA ASP A 147 -2.23 3.68 -1.68
C ASP A 147 -2.30 4.30 -0.27
N THR A 148 -3.51 4.46 0.26
CA THR A 148 -3.73 5.11 1.55
C THR A 148 -4.92 4.43 2.26
N MET A 149 -5.31 4.94 3.42
CA MET A 149 -6.47 4.43 4.16
C MET A 149 -7.24 5.57 4.84
N ASN A 150 -8.48 5.25 5.25
CA ASN A 150 -9.38 6.17 5.94
C ASN A 150 -8.75 6.85 7.15
N PHE A 151 -7.94 6.14 7.93
CA PHE A 151 -7.28 6.68 9.12
C PHE A 151 -6.49 7.98 8.83
N TRP A 152 -5.73 8.01 7.72
CA TRP A 152 -4.99 9.22 7.34
C TRP A 152 -5.89 10.34 6.85
N MET A 153 -7.05 9.99 6.29
CA MET A 153 -8.06 10.98 5.90
C MET A 153 -8.70 11.66 7.12
N GLU A 154 -8.75 10.96 8.26
CA GLU A 154 -9.31 11.48 9.50
C GLU A 154 -8.32 12.33 10.29
N ILE A 155 -7.05 11.90 10.40
CA ILE A 155 -6.08 12.52 11.31
C ILE A 155 -4.98 13.34 10.62
N ALA A 156 -4.75 13.18 9.32
CA ALA A 156 -3.65 13.79 8.56
C ALA A 156 -4.07 14.25 7.16
N MET A 157 -5.30 14.75 7.00
CA MET A 157 -5.89 15.09 5.70
C MET A 157 -5.04 16.10 4.90
N GLU A 158 -4.48 17.11 5.54
CA GLU A 158 -3.71 18.14 4.82
C GLU A 158 -2.38 17.56 4.29
N ASP A 159 -1.68 16.75 5.09
CA ASP A 159 -0.47 16.08 4.65
C ASP A 159 -0.78 15.07 3.53
N LEU A 160 -1.90 14.36 3.63
CA LEU A 160 -2.36 13.44 2.59
C LEU A 160 -2.64 14.20 1.28
N LYS A 161 -3.32 15.33 1.32
CA LYS A 161 -3.56 16.19 0.14
C LYS A 161 -2.26 16.68 -0.48
N ASN A 162 -1.25 17.02 0.34
CA ASN A 162 0.07 17.42 -0.14
C ASN A 162 0.76 16.29 -0.92
N VAL A 163 0.61 15.04 -0.47
CA VAL A 163 1.12 13.86 -1.22
C VAL A 163 0.31 13.63 -2.49
N ILE A 164 -1.04 13.70 -2.40
CA ILE A 164 -1.94 13.50 -3.55
C ILE A 164 -1.63 14.44 -4.71
N GLN A 165 -1.20 15.66 -4.45
CA GLN A 165 -0.79 16.62 -5.49
C GLN A 165 0.48 16.22 -6.24
N LYS A 166 1.30 15.33 -5.69
CA LYS A 166 2.61 14.93 -6.24
C LYS A 166 2.57 13.61 -7.01
N ILE A 167 1.47 12.87 -6.93
CA ILE A 167 1.36 11.53 -7.51
C ILE A 167 0.70 11.52 -8.90
N ASP A 168 0.85 10.43 -9.62
CA ASP A 168 0.20 10.19 -10.89
C ASP A 168 -1.03 9.29 -10.77
N VAL A 169 -0.99 8.29 -9.87
CA VAL A 169 -2.06 7.33 -9.66
C VAL A 169 -2.42 7.25 -8.18
N LEU A 170 -3.69 7.39 -7.87
CA LEU A 170 -4.24 7.09 -6.55
C LEU A 170 -5.01 5.77 -6.62
N THR A 171 -4.72 4.84 -5.71
CA THR A 171 -5.47 3.59 -5.53
C THR A 171 -6.16 3.62 -4.17
N ILE A 172 -7.48 3.55 -4.14
CA ILE A 172 -8.29 3.57 -2.92
C ILE A 172 -9.50 2.64 -3.08
N ASN A 173 -10.14 2.29 -1.98
CA ASN A 173 -11.41 1.60 -2.04
C ASN A 173 -12.59 2.58 -2.22
N ASP A 174 -13.79 2.07 -2.38
CA ASP A 174 -14.98 2.89 -2.65
C ASP A 174 -15.44 3.68 -1.41
N GLU A 175 -15.21 3.19 -0.20
CA GLU A 175 -15.49 3.94 1.04
C GLU A 175 -14.51 5.10 1.19
N GLU A 176 -13.22 4.86 0.98
CA GLU A 176 -12.18 5.87 0.98
C GLU A 176 -12.43 6.95 -0.09
N ALA A 177 -12.90 6.55 -1.27
CA ALA A 177 -13.26 7.50 -2.33
C ALA A 177 -14.42 8.41 -1.92
N ARG A 178 -15.43 7.87 -1.24
CA ARG A 178 -16.54 8.65 -0.70
C ARG A 178 -16.10 9.57 0.43
N LEU A 179 -15.28 9.06 1.35
CA LEU A 179 -14.74 9.84 2.47
C LEU A 179 -13.88 11.01 1.98
N LEU A 180 -12.93 10.75 1.08
CA LEU A 180 -12.01 11.76 0.56
C LEU A 180 -12.73 12.87 -0.24
N SER A 181 -13.78 12.51 -0.96
CA SER A 181 -14.49 13.45 -1.83
C SER A 181 -15.73 14.10 -1.20
N GLY A 182 -16.32 13.48 -0.17
CA GLY A 182 -17.63 13.85 0.37
C GLY A 182 -18.82 13.47 -0.54
N GLU A 183 -18.59 12.72 -1.62
CA GLU A 183 -19.61 12.35 -2.61
C GLU A 183 -19.94 10.86 -2.54
N TYR A 184 -21.22 10.51 -2.50
CA TYR A 184 -21.66 9.11 -2.50
C TYR A 184 -21.46 8.45 -3.85
N SER A 185 -21.72 9.16 -4.95
CA SER A 185 -21.55 8.66 -6.32
C SER A 185 -20.06 8.55 -6.67
N LEU A 186 -19.56 7.34 -6.95
CA LEU A 186 -18.17 7.13 -7.32
C LEU A 186 -17.72 7.92 -8.55
N ARG A 187 -18.64 8.17 -9.52
CA ARG A 187 -18.33 9.00 -10.68
C ARG A 187 -18.15 10.48 -10.31
N LYS A 188 -18.93 11.00 -9.36
CA LYS A 188 -18.75 12.37 -8.84
C LYS A 188 -17.51 12.45 -7.95
N ALA A 189 -17.32 11.47 -7.07
CA ALA A 189 -16.14 11.33 -6.25
C ALA A 189 -14.84 11.37 -7.10
N ALA A 190 -14.79 10.56 -8.16
CA ALA A 190 -13.64 10.51 -9.05
C ALA A 190 -13.33 11.88 -9.69
N LYS A 191 -14.36 12.63 -10.13
CA LYS A 191 -14.17 13.96 -10.71
C LYS A 191 -13.57 14.97 -9.72
N LEU A 192 -13.91 14.87 -8.43
CA LEU A 192 -13.34 15.72 -7.39
C LEU A 192 -11.92 15.29 -7.03
N ILE A 193 -11.69 13.99 -6.88
CA ILE A 193 -10.39 13.44 -6.50
C ILE A 193 -9.34 13.72 -7.61
N LEU A 194 -9.69 13.53 -8.87
CA LEU A 194 -8.78 13.83 -9.98
C LEU A 194 -8.38 15.32 -10.03
N LYS A 195 -9.22 16.23 -9.55
CA LYS A 195 -8.86 17.65 -9.42
C LYS A 195 -7.86 17.93 -8.29
N MET A 196 -7.64 16.98 -7.37
CA MET A 196 -6.67 17.12 -6.29
C MET A 196 -5.23 16.88 -6.76
N GLY A 197 -5.01 16.29 -7.96
CA GLY A 197 -3.67 16.10 -8.50
C GLY A 197 -3.45 14.88 -9.38
N PRO A 198 -3.93 13.67 -9.01
CA PRO A 198 -3.62 12.46 -9.75
C PRO A 198 -4.22 12.47 -11.16
N LYS A 199 -3.50 11.91 -12.13
CA LYS A 199 -3.98 11.73 -13.50
C LYS A 199 -4.93 10.54 -13.63
N TYR A 200 -4.71 9.54 -12.77
CA TYR A 200 -5.46 8.30 -12.75
C TYR A 200 -5.96 8.01 -11.34
N LEU A 201 -7.18 7.56 -11.24
CA LEU A 201 -7.77 7.09 -9.98
C LEU A 201 -8.28 5.67 -10.18
N ILE A 202 -7.82 4.75 -9.33
CA ILE A 202 -8.33 3.40 -9.24
C ILE A 202 -9.18 3.29 -7.98
N ILE A 203 -10.45 2.91 -8.16
CA ILE A 203 -11.37 2.63 -7.05
C ILE A 203 -11.60 1.13 -6.98
N LYS A 204 -11.06 0.51 -5.95
CA LYS A 204 -11.23 -0.92 -5.63
C LYS A 204 -12.61 -1.12 -5.00
N LYS A 205 -13.34 -2.17 -5.39
CA LYS A 205 -14.72 -2.45 -4.94
C LYS A 205 -14.88 -3.89 -4.45
N GLY A 206 -13.85 -4.44 -3.80
CA GLY A 206 -13.86 -5.81 -3.30
C GLY A 206 -14.23 -6.82 -4.40
N GLU A 207 -15.20 -7.67 -4.13
CA GLU A 207 -15.71 -8.71 -5.04
C GLU A 207 -16.29 -8.17 -6.37
N HIS A 208 -16.57 -6.87 -6.43
CA HIS A 208 -17.10 -6.22 -7.64
C HIS A 208 -16.00 -5.66 -8.57
N GLY A 209 -14.72 -5.95 -8.28
CA GLY A 209 -13.59 -5.53 -9.11
C GLY A 209 -13.14 -4.09 -8.87
N ALA A 210 -12.69 -3.41 -9.91
CA ALA A 210 -12.15 -2.06 -9.81
C ALA A 210 -12.58 -1.17 -10.98
N LEU A 211 -12.64 0.13 -10.70
CA LEU A 211 -12.87 1.17 -11.70
C LEU A 211 -11.60 2.00 -11.85
N LEU A 212 -11.14 2.20 -13.08
CA LEU A 212 -10.08 3.13 -13.41
C LEU A 212 -10.68 4.37 -14.08
N PHE A 213 -10.39 5.54 -13.53
CA PHE A 213 -10.80 6.83 -14.07
C PHE A 213 -9.59 7.61 -14.59
N ASN A 214 -9.75 8.20 -15.78
CA ASN A 214 -8.82 9.17 -16.36
C ASN A 214 -9.62 10.25 -17.10
N GLY A 215 -9.76 11.40 -16.49
CA GLY A 215 -10.69 12.43 -16.97
C GLY A 215 -12.12 11.92 -17.04
N ASP A 216 -12.73 11.95 -18.22
CA ASP A 216 -14.09 11.42 -18.44
C ASP A 216 -14.11 9.92 -18.81
N ASN A 217 -12.96 9.31 -19.07
CA ASN A 217 -12.86 7.90 -19.40
C ASN A 217 -12.98 7.03 -18.16
N ILE A 218 -13.70 5.93 -18.28
CA ILE A 218 -13.89 4.95 -17.21
C ILE A 218 -13.65 3.56 -17.79
N PHE A 219 -12.72 2.82 -17.17
CA PHE A 219 -12.50 1.40 -17.44
C PHE A 219 -12.99 0.60 -16.23
N ASN A 220 -13.73 -0.48 -16.47
CA ASN A 220 -14.17 -1.40 -15.43
C ASN A 220 -13.48 -2.75 -15.60
N ALA A 221 -12.78 -3.17 -14.54
CA ALA A 221 -12.19 -4.51 -14.43
C ALA A 221 -13.02 -5.33 -13.45
N PRO A 222 -13.75 -6.36 -13.88
CA PRO A 222 -14.47 -7.23 -12.97
C PRO A 222 -13.49 -8.07 -12.14
N ALA A 223 -13.86 -8.42 -10.90
CA ALA A 223 -13.12 -9.40 -10.13
C ALA A 223 -13.44 -10.82 -10.64
N LEU A 224 -12.48 -11.73 -10.43
CA LEU A 224 -12.77 -13.15 -10.54
C LEU A 224 -13.62 -13.57 -9.33
N PRO A 225 -14.82 -14.13 -9.53
CA PRO A 225 -15.63 -14.62 -8.43
C PRO A 225 -14.90 -15.75 -7.69
N LEU A 226 -14.74 -15.59 -6.38
CA LEU A 226 -14.20 -16.63 -5.50
C LEU A 226 -15.35 -17.32 -4.79
N GLU A 227 -15.27 -18.64 -4.62
CA GLU A 227 -16.27 -19.41 -3.89
C GLU A 227 -16.21 -19.10 -2.38
N GLU A 228 -14.98 -18.92 -1.85
CA GLU A 228 -14.75 -18.66 -0.44
C GLU A 228 -13.66 -17.60 -0.25
N VAL A 229 -13.84 -16.71 0.72
CA VAL A 229 -12.86 -15.71 1.15
C VAL A 229 -12.68 -15.87 2.65
N PHE A 230 -11.53 -16.33 3.10
CA PHE A 230 -11.22 -16.58 4.51
C PHE A 230 -10.56 -15.39 5.21
N ASP A 231 -9.71 -14.67 4.48
CA ASP A 231 -8.96 -13.52 4.99
C ASP A 231 -8.70 -12.51 3.85
N PRO A 232 -9.29 -11.30 3.91
CA PRO A 232 -9.10 -10.26 2.90
C PRO A 232 -7.91 -9.34 3.19
N THR A 233 -7.15 -9.59 4.28
CA THR A 233 -6.05 -8.72 4.70
C THR A 233 -4.98 -8.64 3.61
N GLY A 234 -4.53 -7.44 3.30
CA GLY A 234 -3.53 -7.20 2.27
C GLY A 234 -4.05 -7.35 0.82
N ALA A 235 -5.35 -7.59 0.59
CA ALA A 235 -5.88 -7.71 -0.77
C ALA A 235 -5.67 -6.41 -1.58
N GLY A 236 -5.88 -5.25 -0.96
CA GLY A 236 -5.62 -3.94 -1.57
C GLY A 236 -4.15 -3.73 -1.91
N ASP A 237 -3.26 -4.07 -0.99
CA ASP A 237 -1.81 -3.98 -1.19
C ASP A 237 -1.32 -4.95 -2.26
N THR A 238 -1.86 -6.17 -2.27
CA THR A 238 -1.59 -7.19 -3.30
C THR A 238 -2.03 -6.70 -4.68
N PHE A 239 -3.20 -6.07 -4.77
CA PHE A 239 -3.67 -5.43 -6.00
C PHE A 239 -2.70 -4.34 -6.46
N ALA A 240 -2.29 -3.44 -5.56
CA ALA A 240 -1.35 -2.37 -5.88
C ALA A 240 0.02 -2.93 -6.34
N GLY A 241 0.52 -3.97 -5.67
CA GLY A 241 1.75 -4.66 -6.05
C GLY A 241 1.66 -5.31 -7.42
N GLY A 242 0.56 -6.01 -7.72
CA GLY A 242 0.29 -6.60 -9.03
C GLY A 242 0.19 -5.54 -10.13
N PHE A 243 -0.46 -4.43 -9.86
CA PHE A 243 -0.60 -3.31 -10.79
C PHE A 243 0.77 -2.70 -11.16
N VAL A 244 1.59 -2.30 -10.18
CA VAL A 244 2.91 -1.72 -10.46
C VAL A 244 3.88 -2.77 -11.01
N GLY A 245 3.77 -4.02 -10.54
CA GLY A 245 4.56 -5.14 -11.05
C GLY A 245 4.33 -5.35 -12.53
N TYR A 246 3.07 -5.46 -12.96
CA TYR A 246 2.73 -5.59 -14.39
C TYR A 246 3.20 -4.36 -15.19
N LEU A 247 2.92 -3.15 -14.73
CA LEU A 247 3.35 -1.93 -15.42
C LEU A 247 4.86 -1.86 -15.60
N SER A 248 5.65 -2.43 -14.69
CA SER A 248 7.11 -2.44 -14.80
C SER A 248 7.63 -3.27 -15.98
N THR A 249 6.79 -4.16 -16.53
CA THR A 249 7.11 -4.99 -17.70
C THR A 249 6.68 -4.34 -19.03
N CYS A 250 5.92 -3.25 -18.96
CA CYS A 250 5.48 -2.50 -20.15
C CYS A 250 6.57 -1.49 -20.57
N ASP A 251 6.68 -1.23 -21.87
CA ASP A 251 7.60 -0.24 -22.46
C ASP A 251 7.14 1.22 -22.23
#